data_4d6ddd27b6963a88eb3db894fdd30c49
#
_entry.id   4d6ddd27b6963a88eb3db894fdd30c49
#
_cell.length_a   1.000
_cell.length_b   1.000
_cell.length_c   1.000
_cell.angle_alpha   90.00
_cell.angle_beta   90.00
_cell.angle_gamma   90.00
#
_symmetry.space_group_name_H-M   'P 1'
#
loop_
_entity.id
_entity.type
_entity.pdbx_description
1 polymer ?
#
loop_
_entity_poly.entity_id
_entity_poly.type
_entity_poly.pdbx_seq_one_letter_code
_entity_poly.pdbx_strand_id
1 'polypeptide(L)'
;MPIIELEDVSYIREKNPLLQQINWTINPGEHWAILGLNGAGKTLLLQIITGNLWPSKGKVTVLGEVFGQTSIPELSKRIGWVSTALQVRLRMNETAENIVLSGKFASIGLYQHYTLEELQQAKQVLVSLGAATIIGKTY
;
A
#
# COMPACT_ATOMS: atom_id res chain seq x y z
N MET A 1 5.97 -5.79 19.90
CA MET A 1 6.08 -6.47 18.59
C MET A 1 6.29 -5.42 17.52
N PRO A 2 7.32 -5.53 16.68
CA PRO A 2 7.55 -4.60 15.58
C PRO A 2 6.37 -4.52 14.60
N ILE A 3 6.18 -3.35 13.99
CA ILE A 3 5.20 -3.17 12.89
C ILE A 3 5.78 -3.70 11.57
N ILE A 4 7.08 -3.45 11.35
CA ILE A 4 7.81 -3.93 10.17
C ILE A 4 9.13 -4.52 10.67
N GLU A 5 9.48 -5.68 10.14
CA GLU A 5 10.76 -6.33 10.39
C GLU A 5 11.28 -6.94 9.09
N LEU A 6 12.44 -6.49 8.67
CA LEU A 6 13.16 -7.00 7.50
C LEU A 6 14.44 -7.67 7.99
N GLU A 7 14.63 -8.93 7.64
CA GLU A 7 15.78 -9.74 8.00
C GLU A 7 16.49 -10.18 6.71
N ASP A 8 17.67 -9.62 6.47
CA ASP A 8 18.55 -9.94 5.31
C ASP A 8 17.86 -9.86 3.94
N VAL A 9 16.98 -8.87 3.80
CA VAL A 9 16.13 -8.73 2.61
C VAL A 9 16.95 -8.22 1.43
N SER A 10 16.90 -8.96 0.31
CA SER A 10 17.53 -8.58 -0.95
C SER A 10 16.54 -8.69 -2.11
N TYR A 11 16.68 -7.81 -3.09
CA TYR A 11 15.92 -7.86 -4.33
C TYR A 11 16.84 -7.80 -5.54
N ILE A 12 16.75 -8.83 -6.38
CA ILE A 12 17.61 -9.02 -7.55
C ILE A 12 16.70 -9.06 -8.79
N ARG A 13 16.98 -8.22 -9.77
CA ARG A 13 16.29 -8.19 -11.04
C ARG A 13 17.31 -8.40 -12.17
N GLU A 14 17.06 -9.39 -13.05
CA GLU A 14 17.92 -9.68 -14.20
C GLU A 14 19.41 -9.82 -13.83
N LYS A 15 19.69 -10.53 -12.74
CA LYS A 15 21.02 -10.71 -12.13
C LYS A 15 21.63 -9.42 -11.52
N ASN A 16 20.90 -8.30 -11.53
CA ASN A 16 21.36 -7.05 -10.95
C ASN A 16 20.76 -6.89 -9.55
N PRO A 17 21.56 -6.82 -8.48
CA PRO A 17 21.07 -6.59 -7.13
C PRO A 17 20.66 -5.13 -6.96
N LEU A 18 19.36 -4.89 -6.75
CA LEU A 18 18.80 -3.55 -6.55
C LEU A 18 18.65 -3.21 -5.06
N LEU A 19 18.46 -4.22 -4.22
CA LEU A 19 18.50 -4.12 -2.75
C LEU A 19 19.34 -5.27 -2.23
N GLN A 20 20.20 -5.02 -1.24
CA GLN A 20 21.12 -6.01 -0.71
C GLN A 20 21.11 -6.00 0.82
N GLN A 21 20.79 -7.16 1.42
CA GLN A 21 20.95 -7.44 2.85
C GLN A 21 20.35 -6.34 3.74
N ILE A 22 19.14 -5.91 3.42
CA ILE A 22 18.44 -4.89 4.22
C ILE A 22 17.96 -5.53 5.51
N ASN A 23 18.41 -4.96 6.61
CA ASN A 23 17.94 -5.25 7.95
C ASN A 23 17.33 -3.97 8.53
N TRP A 24 16.05 -4.03 8.88
CA TRP A 24 15.33 -2.85 9.35
C TRP A 24 14.15 -3.25 10.22
N THR A 25 14.00 -2.58 11.35
CA THR A 25 12.90 -2.80 12.28
C THR A 25 12.22 -1.47 12.58
N ILE A 26 10.90 -1.44 12.49
CA ILE A 26 10.06 -0.30 12.87
C ILE A 26 9.11 -0.74 13.98
N ASN A 27 9.12 -0.01 15.08
CA ASN A 27 8.25 -0.26 16.22
C ASN A 27 6.99 0.62 16.19
N PRO A 28 5.93 0.26 16.94
CA PRO A 28 4.75 1.09 17.10
C PRO A 28 5.11 2.51 17.56
N GLY A 29 4.49 3.51 16.92
CA GLY A 29 4.69 4.92 17.25
C GLY A 29 5.95 5.57 16.63
N GLU A 30 6.77 4.80 15.91
CA GLU A 30 7.89 5.36 15.17
C GLU A 30 7.44 5.94 13.83
N HIS A 31 8.07 7.06 13.44
CA HIS A 31 7.92 7.71 12.14
C HIS A 31 9.27 7.79 11.45
N TRP A 32 9.34 7.28 10.23
CA TRP A 32 10.58 7.15 9.49
C TRP A 32 10.55 7.92 8.17
N ALA A 33 11.66 8.54 7.82
CA ALA A 33 11.92 9.12 6.51
C ALA A 33 13.06 8.37 5.83
N ILE A 34 12.83 7.88 4.61
CA ILE A 34 13.85 7.20 3.81
C ILE A 34 14.45 8.20 2.83
N LEU A 35 15.74 8.49 3.01
CA LEU A 35 16.49 9.39 2.16
C LEU A 35 17.47 8.63 1.27
N GLY A 36 17.70 9.13 0.08
CA GLY A 36 18.65 8.57 -0.88
C GLY A 36 18.47 9.15 -2.27
N LEU A 37 19.45 8.96 -3.13
CA LEU A 37 19.42 9.39 -4.52
C LEU A 37 18.29 8.68 -5.30
N ASN A 38 17.91 9.26 -6.44
CA ASN A 38 17.01 8.58 -7.37
C ASN A 38 17.66 7.28 -7.85
N GLY A 39 16.89 6.19 -7.87
CA GLY A 39 17.40 4.87 -8.21
C GLY A 39 18.07 4.10 -7.05
N ALA A 40 18.14 4.65 -5.83
CA ALA A 40 18.71 3.97 -4.66
C ALA A 40 17.86 2.79 -4.13
N GLY A 41 16.66 2.53 -4.71
CA GLY A 41 15.79 1.42 -4.29
C GLY A 41 14.74 1.78 -3.25
N LYS A 42 14.56 3.05 -2.89
CA LYS A 42 13.55 3.49 -1.90
C LYS A 42 12.14 3.00 -2.21
N THR A 43 11.70 3.19 -3.46
CA THR A 43 10.36 2.75 -3.90
C THR A 43 10.25 1.22 -3.91
N LEU A 44 11.31 0.50 -4.30
CA LEU A 44 11.33 -0.96 -4.26
C LEU A 44 11.18 -1.48 -2.83
N LEU A 45 11.88 -0.88 -1.88
CA LEU A 45 11.79 -1.24 -0.47
C LEU A 45 10.36 -1.05 0.05
N LEU A 46 9.72 0.08 -0.25
CA LEU A 46 8.34 0.34 0.13
C LEU A 46 7.36 -0.62 -0.56
N GLN A 47 7.58 -0.98 -1.83
CA GLN A 47 6.77 -1.97 -2.52
C GLN A 47 6.89 -3.37 -1.92
N ILE A 48 8.07 -3.74 -1.42
CA ILE A 48 8.26 -5.00 -0.68
C ILE A 48 7.45 -4.97 0.62
N ILE A 49 7.58 -3.92 1.42
CA ILE A 49 6.88 -3.78 2.70
C ILE A 49 5.35 -3.85 2.53
N THR A 50 4.82 -3.29 1.45
CA THR A 50 3.38 -3.30 1.16
C THR A 50 2.87 -4.57 0.46
N GLY A 51 3.76 -5.54 0.19
CA GLY A 51 3.41 -6.78 -0.50
C GLY A 51 3.19 -6.65 -2.01
N ASN A 52 3.47 -5.47 -2.59
CA ASN A 52 3.36 -5.24 -4.04
C ASN A 52 4.54 -5.81 -4.82
N LEU A 53 5.63 -6.12 -4.15
CA LEU A 53 6.83 -6.72 -4.72
C LEU A 53 7.36 -7.80 -3.77
N TRP A 54 7.72 -8.96 -4.32
CA TRP A 54 8.26 -10.07 -3.54
C TRP A 54 9.79 -9.96 -3.42
N PRO A 55 10.39 -10.12 -2.22
CA PRO A 55 11.83 -10.14 -2.08
C PRO A 55 12.44 -11.38 -2.76
N SER A 56 13.66 -11.26 -3.27
CA SER A 56 14.41 -12.40 -3.83
C SER A 56 15.03 -13.27 -2.73
N LYS A 57 15.35 -12.66 -1.58
CA LYS A 57 15.93 -13.33 -0.40
C LYS A 57 15.54 -12.57 0.86
N GLY A 58 15.69 -13.24 2.00
CA GLY A 58 15.43 -12.68 3.31
C GLY A 58 13.99 -12.90 3.77
N LYS A 59 13.67 -12.40 4.94
CA LYS A 59 12.36 -12.54 5.57
C LYS A 59 11.74 -11.17 5.79
N VAL A 60 10.47 -11.07 5.47
CA VAL A 60 9.66 -9.85 5.66
C VAL A 60 8.51 -10.19 6.60
N THR A 61 8.39 -9.43 7.67
CA THR A 61 7.26 -9.49 8.59
C THR A 61 6.63 -8.11 8.69
N VAL A 62 5.34 -8.00 8.46
CA VAL A 62 4.59 -6.74 8.53
C VAL A 62 3.32 -6.95 9.35
N LEU A 63 3.10 -6.12 10.35
CA LEU A 63 1.97 -6.21 11.29
C LEU A 63 1.83 -7.61 11.93
N GLY A 64 2.97 -8.28 12.16
CA GLY A 64 3.04 -9.64 12.71
C GLY A 64 2.84 -10.76 11.69
N GLU A 65 2.57 -10.42 10.43
CA GLU A 65 2.32 -11.37 9.34
C GLU A 65 3.61 -11.64 8.55
N VAL A 66 4.02 -12.90 8.49
CA VAL A 66 5.23 -13.31 7.74
C VAL A 66 4.87 -13.57 6.29
N PHE A 67 5.60 -12.94 5.38
CA PHE A 67 5.42 -13.16 3.93
C PHE A 67 5.69 -14.61 3.56
N GLY A 68 4.78 -15.20 2.77
CA GLY A 68 4.80 -16.63 2.43
C GLY A 68 3.94 -17.50 3.36
N GLN A 69 3.53 -16.99 4.51
CA GLN A 69 2.66 -17.69 5.47
C GLN A 69 1.31 -16.99 5.68
N THR A 70 1.12 -15.83 5.04
CA THR A 70 -0.08 -15.01 5.18
C THR A 70 -0.69 -14.65 3.83
N SER A 71 -1.96 -14.26 3.85
CA SER A 71 -2.66 -13.73 2.68
C SER A 71 -2.28 -12.25 2.47
N ILE A 72 -1.48 -11.97 1.46
CA ILE A 72 -1.09 -10.60 1.10
C ILE A 72 -2.30 -9.71 0.80
N PRO A 73 -3.35 -10.15 0.08
CA PRO A 73 -4.56 -9.35 -0.10
C PRO A 73 -5.23 -8.91 1.22
N GLU A 74 -5.29 -9.80 2.21
CA GLU A 74 -5.85 -9.45 3.53
C GLU A 74 -4.94 -8.49 4.31
N LEU A 75 -3.62 -8.71 4.26
CA LEU A 75 -2.65 -7.80 4.86
C LEU A 75 -2.73 -6.40 4.22
N SER A 76 -2.87 -6.32 2.90
CA SER A 76 -2.94 -5.05 2.16
C SER A 76 -4.12 -4.17 2.58
N LYS A 77 -5.23 -4.75 3.06
CA LYS A 77 -6.37 -3.99 3.61
C LYS A 77 -6.01 -3.20 4.88
N ARG A 78 -4.93 -3.57 5.55
CA ARG A 78 -4.43 -2.94 6.79
C ARG A 78 -3.32 -1.94 6.55
N ILE A 79 -2.88 -1.76 5.30
CA ILE A 79 -1.77 -0.90 4.90
C ILE A 79 -2.28 0.21 3.99
N GLY A 80 -2.12 1.47 4.39
CA GLY A 80 -2.36 2.62 3.53
C GLY A 80 -1.14 2.89 2.64
N TRP A 81 -1.36 2.97 1.33
CA TRP A 81 -0.34 3.33 0.35
C TRP A 81 -0.72 4.63 -0.36
N VAL A 82 0.12 5.65 -0.25
CA VAL A 82 -0.07 6.94 -0.95
C VAL A 82 1.07 7.13 -1.94
N SER A 83 0.73 7.26 -3.22
CA SER A 83 1.70 7.44 -4.29
C SER A 83 1.05 8.12 -5.50
N THR A 84 1.78 9.01 -6.15
CA THR A 84 1.36 9.61 -7.43
C THR A 84 1.19 8.56 -8.54
N ALA A 85 1.91 7.43 -8.47
CA ALA A 85 1.78 6.33 -9.41
C ALA A 85 0.40 5.64 -9.34
N LEU A 86 -0.34 5.77 -8.24
CA LEU A 86 -1.71 5.26 -8.14
C LEU A 86 -2.69 6.02 -9.04
N GLN A 87 -2.46 7.30 -9.27
CA GLN A 87 -3.34 8.12 -10.12
C GLN A 87 -3.44 7.57 -11.55
N VAL A 88 -2.34 7.06 -12.10
CA VAL A 88 -2.29 6.49 -13.46
C VAL A 88 -3.12 5.21 -13.56
N ARG A 89 -3.39 4.55 -12.45
CA ARG A 89 -4.15 3.29 -12.40
C ARG A 89 -5.63 3.49 -12.13
N LEU A 90 -6.04 4.69 -11.73
CA LEU A 90 -7.45 5.00 -11.49
C LEU A 90 -8.23 4.94 -12.81
N ARG A 91 -9.42 4.36 -12.76
CA ARG A 91 -10.31 4.32 -13.93
C ARG A 91 -11.01 5.65 -14.08
N MET A 92 -10.96 6.23 -15.26
CA MET A 92 -11.53 7.55 -15.57
C MET A 92 -13.08 7.61 -15.44
N ASN A 93 -13.76 6.46 -15.33
CA ASN A 93 -15.21 6.39 -15.23
C ASN A 93 -15.73 6.03 -13.83
N GLU A 94 -14.86 5.98 -12.84
CA GLU A 94 -15.26 5.73 -11.45
C GLU A 94 -15.59 7.06 -10.75
N THR A 95 -16.64 7.04 -9.93
CA THR A 95 -16.96 8.21 -9.08
C THR A 95 -15.98 8.32 -7.92
N ALA A 96 -15.83 9.53 -7.39
CA ALA A 96 -14.90 9.77 -6.27
C ALA A 96 -15.21 8.89 -5.05
N GLU A 97 -16.49 8.71 -4.71
CA GLU A 97 -16.91 7.83 -3.61
C GLU A 97 -16.61 6.36 -3.88
N ASN A 98 -16.70 5.89 -5.13
CA ASN A 98 -16.34 4.52 -5.50
C ASN A 98 -14.83 4.29 -5.40
N ILE A 99 -14.02 5.28 -5.78
CA ILE A 99 -12.57 5.23 -5.62
C ILE A 99 -12.20 5.13 -4.14
N VAL A 100 -12.81 5.94 -3.28
CA VAL A 100 -12.58 5.87 -1.82
C VAL A 100 -13.03 4.53 -1.27
N LEU A 101 -14.20 4.05 -1.66
CA LEU A 101 -14.75 2.77 -1.21
C LEU A 101 -13.85 1.60 -1.63
N SER A 102 -13.25 1.64 -2.82
CA SER A 102 -12.33 0.59 -3.29
C SER A 102 -11.11 0.43 -2.39
N GLY A 103 -10.70 1.48 -1.69
CA GLY A 103 -9.63 1.45 -0.71
C GLY A 103 -9.89 0.49 0.46
N LYS A 104 -11.14 0.30 0.87
CA LYS A 104 -11.53 -0.68 1.90
C LYS A 104 -11.14 -2.11 1.51
N PHE A 105 -11.14 -2.40 0.23
CA PHE A 105 -10.82 -3.72 -0.34
C PHE A 105 -9.37 -3.83 -0.81
N ALA A 106 -8.56 -2.80 -0.58
CA ALA A 106 -7.19 -2.67 -1.10
C ALA A 106 -7.12 -2.90 -2.63
N SER A 107 -8.14 -2.45 -3.36
CA SER A 107 -8.24 -2.58 -4.80
C SER A 107 -8.23 -1.21 -5.50
N ILE A 108 -7.82 -1.21 -6.75
CA ILE A 108 -7.95 -0.06 -7.64
C ILE A 108 -9.16 -0.33 -8.54
N GLY A 109 -10.27 0.37 -8.25
CA GLY A 109 -11.57 0.08 -8.82
C GLY A 109 -12.43 -0.82 -7.93
N LEU A 110 -13.73 -0.68 -8.07
CA LEU A 110 -14.72 -1.35 -7.25
C LEU A 110 -15.23 -2.60 -7.95
N TYR A 111 -14.88 -3.77 -7.45
CA TYR A 111 -15.25 -5.08 -8.01
C TYR A 111 -16.06 -5.93 -7.05
N GLN A 112 -16.10 -5.53 -5.78
CA GLN A 112 -16.78 -6.26 -4.71
C GLN A 112 -18.18 -5.70 -4.48
N HIS A 113 -19.08 -6.53 -3.95
CA HIS A 113 -20.33 -6.07 -3.42
C HIS A 113 -20.10 -5.17 -2.20
N TYR A 114 -20.87 -4.12 -2.10
CA TYR A 114 -20.82 -3.16 -1.00
C TYR A 114 -22.23 -2.81 -0.54
N THR A 115 -22.35 -2.35 0.69
CA THR A 115 -23.60 -1.90 1.28
C THR A 115 -23.79 -0.40 1.08
N LEU A 116 -25.01 0.08 1.23
CA LEU A 116 -25.31 1.51 1.22
C LEU A 116 -24.61 2.25 2.38
N GLU A 117 -24.43 1.57 3.52
CA GLU A 117 -23.70 2.11 4.66
C GLU A 117 -22.22 2.33 4.33
N GLU A 118 -21.57 1.38 3.67
CA GLU A 118 -20.18 1.50 3.24
C GLU A 118 -19.99 2.64 2.24
N LEU A 119 -20.93 2.80 1.31
CA LEU A 119 -20.92 3.94 0.37
C LEU A 119 -21.07 5.27 1.11
N GLN A 120 -21.95 5.32 2.13
CA GLN A 120 -22.14 6.52 2.94
C GLN A 120 -20.88 6.85 3.75
N GLN A 121 -20.18 5.85 4.28
CA GLN A 121 -18.90 6.04 4.95
C GLN A 121 -17.84 6.62 4.00
N ALA A 122 -17.76 6.13 2.76
CA ALA A 122 -16.86 6.68 1.75
C ALA A 122 -17.13 8.16 1.47
N LYS A 123 -18.42 8.55 1.37
CA LYS A 123 -18.80 9.97 1.22
C LYS A 123 -18.41 10.81 2.42
N GLN A 124 -18.57 10.28 3.65
CA GLN A 124 -18.14 10.95 4.87
C GLN A 124 -16.62 11.19 4.90
N VAL A 125 -15.81 10.23 4.43
CA VAL A 125 -14.37 10.42 4.29
C VAL A 125 -14.06 11.60 3.36
N LEU A 126 -14.72 11.69 2.20
CA LEU A 126 -14.55 12.82 1.28
C LEU A 126 -14.92 14.16 1.94
N VAL A 127 -16.02 14.19 2.68
CA VAL A 127 -16.43 15.40 3.42
C VAL A 127 -15.37 15.80 4.45
N SER A 128 -14.86 14.84 5.23
CA SER A 128 -13.85 15.10 6.27
C SER A 128 -12.52 15.63 5.69
N LEU A 129 -12.22 15.30 4.44
CA LEU A 129 -11.04 15.79 3.72
C LEU A 129 -11.29 17.12 2.96
N GLY A 130 -12.46 17.72 3.13
CA GLY A 130 -12.83 18.95 2.41
C GLY A 130 -13.15 18.72 0.92
N ALA A 131 -13.41 17.49 0.51
CA ALA A 131 -13.63 17.08 -0.87
C ALA A 131 -15.12 16.81 -1.19
N ALA A 132 -16.05 17.36 -0.43
CA ALA A 132 -17.49 17.16 -0.62
C ALA A 132 -17.97 17.52 -2.04
N THR A 133 -17.34 18.50 -2.68
CA THR A 133 -17.71 19.01 -4.02
C THR A 133 -17.45 18.03 -5.16
N ILE A 134 -16.67 17.00 -4.93
CA ILE A 134 -16.36 15.98 -5.95
C ILE A 134 -17.23 14.71 -5.82
N ILE A 135 -18.08 14.61 -4.80
CA ILE A 135 -19.02 13.49 -4.65
C ILE A 135 -19.93 13.42 -5.89
N GLY A 136 -20.06 12.23 -6.47
CA GLY A 136 -20.82 11.99 -7.70
C GLY A 136 -20.07 12.37 -8.99
N LYS A 137 -18.90 12.97 -8.91
CA LYS A 137 -18.07 13.27 -10.08
C LYS A 137 -17.14 12.11 -10.40
N THR A 138 -16.93 11.87 -11.68
CA THR A 138 -15.95 10.92 -12.18
C THR A 138 -14.55 11.53 -12.20
N TYR A 139 -13.55 10.66 -12.08
CA TYR A 139 -12.14 11.04 -12.19
C TYR A 139 -11.75 11.36 -13.64
#